data_6d789926d697ae355e941e4f880f344e
#
_entry.id   6d789926d697ae355e941e4f880f344e
#
_cell.length_a   1.000
_cell.length_b   1.000
_cell.length_c   1.000
_cell.angle_alpha   90.00
_cell.angle_beta   90.00
_cell.angle_gamma   90.00
#
_symmetry.space_group_name_H-M   'P 1'
#
loop_
_entity.id
_entity.type
_entity.pdbx_description
1 polymer ?
#
loop_
_entity_poly.entity_id
_entity_poly.type
_entity_poly.pdbx_seq_one_letter_code
_entity_poly.pdbx_strand_id
1 'polypeptide(L)'
;MAIRSVEYLQSLVRELAKLPNETEWVEFKCNNKQPQMIGEYISALSNSAALCERPKAYLVWGVDDATHKIVGTEFQYRKMKKGNEELEAWLSRMLSPRINFRFFEVPMDEGMVVLMEIPCAEKQPVQFAGGEFIRIGTNKKNLKEYPDKERELWRTFDSTPYELRIAMGNLDEDEMVLLLDYSKYYDKLEMPIPRNRDKVLEDLQHEKFIKRNDAGTWDITNMGALMIAKDLKKFESLHRRSV
;
A
#
# COMPACT_ATOMS: atom_id res chain seq x y z
N MET A 1 14.26 -3.24 -6.25
CA MET A 1 13.41 -3.30 -5.03
C MET A 1 13.79 -2.12 -4.16
N ALA A 2 12.98 -1.09 -4.04
CA ALA A 2 13.30 0.05 -3.20
C ALA A 2 13.36 -0.41 -1.74
N ILE A 3 14.54 -0.31 -1.13
CA ILE A 3 14.74 -0.50 0.30
C ILE A 3 14.16 0.76 0.94
N ARG A 4 13.08 0.62 1.73
CA ARG A 4 12.51 1.75 2.44
C ARG A 4 13.44 2.16 3.57
N SER A 5 13.69 3.46 3.69
CA SER A 5 14.48 3.95 4.81
C SER A 5 13.70 3.80 6.12
N VAL A 6 14.43 3.73 7.23
CA VAL A 6 13.82 3.65 8.56
C VAL A 6 13.01 4.91 8.85
N GLU A 7 13.51 6.06 8.44
CA GLU A 7 12.86 7.38 8.61
C GLU A 7 11.50 7.42 7.91
N TYR A 8 11.43 6.89 6.68
CA TYR A 8 10.17 6.76 5.95
C TYR A 8 9.16 5.92 6.73
N LEU A 9 9.59 4.73 7.20
CA LEU A 9 8.71 3.82 7.94
C LEU A 9 8.23 4.43 9.26
N GLN A 10 9.10 5.16 9.96
CA GLN A 10 8.73 5.89 11.18
C GLN A 10 7.72 7.01 10.89
N SER A 11 7.94 7.77 9.81
CA SER A 11 6.98 8.79 9.37
C SER A 11 5.64 8.17 9.03
N LEU A 12 5.62 7.06 8.28
CA LEU A 12 4.40 6.33 7.94
C LEU A 12 3.64 5.88 9.19
N VAL A 13 4.31 5.25 10.16
CA VAL A 13 3.67 4.83 11.41
C VAL A 13 3.05 6.01 12.15
N ARG A 14 3.78 7.15 12.24
CA ARG A 14 3.25 8.36 12.89
C ARG A 14 2.03 8.93 12.17
N GLU A 15 2.03 8.93 10.83
CA GLU A 15 0.88 9.41 10.03
C GLU A 15 -0.33 8.48 10.18
N LEU A 16 -0.14 7.16 10.15
CA LEU A 16 -1.22 6.21 10.37
C LEU A 16 -1.81 6.37 11.79
N ALA A 17 -0.99 6.55 12.81
CA ALA A 17 -1.43 6.74 14.19
C ALA A 17 -2.20 8.08 14.42
N LYS A 18 -2.06 9.07 13.54
CA LYS A 18 -2.83 10.33 13.59
C LYS A 18 -4.24 10.21 13.01
N LEU A 19 -4.57 9.11 12.34
CA LEU A 19 -5.92 8.92 11.82
C LEU A 19 -6.93 8.99 12.96
N PRO A 20 -8.05 9.72 12.79
CA PRO A 20 -9.02 9.95 13.87
C PRO A 20 -9.71 8.67 14.34
N ASN A 21 -9.83 7.69 13.47
CA ASN A 21 -10.37 6.35 13.73
C ASN A 21 -9.64 5.33 12.85
N GLU A 22 -9.68 4.06 13.23
CA GLU A 22 -9.33 2.98 12.31
C GLU A 22 -10.19 3.08 11.05
N THR A 23 -9.55 2.93 9.92
CA THR A 23 -10.18 2.97 8.61
C THR A 23 -10.33 1.56 8.06
N GLU A 24 -11.07 1.40 6.97
CA GLU A 24 -11.22 0.09 6.33
C GLU A 24 -9.91 -0.46 5.73
N TRP A 25 -8.87 0.37 5.64
CA TRP A 25 -7.54 0.02 5.09
C TRP A 25 -6.39 0.08 6.11
N VAL A 26 -6.68 0.39 7.38
CA VAL A 26 -5.71 0.36 8.48
C VAL A 26 -6.29 -0.38 9.68
N GLU A 27 -5.49 -1.23 10.28
CA GLU A 27 -5.81 -1.94 11.52
C GLU A 27 -4.65 -1.85 12.49
N PHE A 28 -4.95 -1.52 13.75
CA PHE A 28 -3.99 -1.49 14.84
C PHE A 28 -4.12 -2.72 15.74
N LYS A 29 -3.03 -3.18 16.28
CA LYS A 29 -2.97 -4.26 17.26
C LYS A 29 -1.87 -3.98 18.28
N CYS A 30 -2.15 -4.20 19.56
CA CYS A 30 -1.09 -4.21 20.55
C CYS A 30 -0.20 -5.45 20.39
N ASN A 31 -0.76 -6.63 20.68
CA ASN A 31 0.01 -7.88 20.70
C ASN A 31 -0.72 -9.11 20.13
N ASN A 32 -1.84 -8.94 19.42
CA ASN A 32 -2.52 -10.09 18.83
C ASN A 32 -1.73 -10.65 17.65
N LYS A 33 -1.25 -11.89 17.81
CA LYS A 33 -0.33 -12.57 16.90
C LYS A 33 -0.85 -13.94 16.41
N GLN A 34 -2.17 -14.17 16.45
CA GLN A 34 -2.73 -15.42 15.95
C GLN A 34 -2.61 -15.51 14.43
N PRO A 35 -1.89 -16.52 13.86
CA PRO A 35 -1.63 -16.62 12.43
C PRO A 35 -2.89 -16.59 11.56
N GLN A 36 -3.94 -17.30 12.00
CA GLN A 36 -5.23 -17.35 11.31
C GLN A 36 -5.82 -15.93 11.16
N MET A 37 -5.86 -15.17 12.25
CA MET A 37 -6.38 -13.80 12.23
C MET A 37 -5.55 -12.87 11.33
N ILE A 38 -4.23 -13.02 11.34
CA ILE A 38 -3.35 -12.23 10.46
C ILE A 38 -3.72 -12.48 8.99
N GLY A 39 -3.88 -13.73 8.59
CA GLY A 39 -4.25 -14.07 7.21
C GLY A 39 -5.62 -13.54 6.81
N GLU A 40 -6.62 -13.64 7.71
CA GLU A 40 -7.94 -13.07 7.48
C GLU A 40 -7.90 -11.53 7.38
N TYR A 41 -7.06 -10.84 8.17
CA TYR A 41 -6.83 -9.41 8.02
C TYR A 41 -6.12 -9.05 6.72
N ILE A 42 -5.17 -9.87 6.24
CA ILE A 42 -4.56 -9.64 4.92
C ILE A 42 -5.63 -9.62 3.84
N SER A 43 -6.54 -10.63 3.83
CA SER A 43 -7.66 -10.67 2.89
C SER A 43 -8.56 -9.43 3.04
N ALA A 44 -9.01 -9.15 4.28
CA ALA A 44 -9.93 -8.06 4.55
C ALA A 44 -9.36 -6.69 4.16
N LEU A 45 -8.15 -6.39 4.57
CA LEU A 45 -7.49 -5.12 4.31
C LEU A 45 -7.15 -4.95 2.82
N SER A 46 -6.71 -6.01 2.13
CA SER A 46 -6.45 -5.97 0.69
C SER A 46 -7.71 -5.66 -0.12
N ASN A 47 -8.82 -6.32 0.19
CA ASN A 47 -10.10 -6.11 -0.47
C ASN A 47 -10.68 -4.73 -0.16
N SER A 48 -10.61 -4.29 1.10
CA SER A 48 -11.10 -2.96 1.49
C SER A 48 -10.25 -1.83 0.93
N ALA A 49 -8.93 -2.02 0.81
CA ALA A 49 -8.08 -1.03 0.15
C ALA A 49 -8.50 -0.77 -1.29
N ALA A 50 -8.89 -1.83 -2.02
CA ALA A 50 -9.40 -1.68 -3.39
C ALA A 50 -10.70 -0.87 -3.43
N LEU A 51 -11.64 -1.10 -2.51
CA LEU A 51 -12.88 -0.33 -2.40
C LEU A 51 -12.63 1.13 -2.01
N CYS A 52 -11.62 1.39 -1.19
CA CYS A 52 -11.22 2.74 -0.78
C CYS A 52 -10.32 3.44 -1.80
N GLU A 53 -10.08 2.84 -2.97
CA GLU A 53 -9.14 3.34 -3.99
C GLU A 53 -7.73 3.62 -3.45
N ARG A 54 -7.31 2.81 -2.46
CA ARG A 54 -5.97 2.89 -1.86
C ARG A 54 -5.06 1.83 -2.47
N PRO A 55 -3.82 2.18 -2.85
CA PRO A 55 -2.90 1.20 -3.42
C PRO A 55 -2.44 0.16 -2.41
N LYS A 56 -2.59 0.45 -1.12
CA LYS A 56 -2.12 -0.37 -0.02
C LYS A 56 -3.00 -0.24 1.22
N ALA A 57 -2.93 -1.26 2.05
CA ALA A 57 -3.44 -1.29 3.41
C ALA A 57 -2.34 -1.65 4.40
N TYR A 58 -2.61 -1.41 5.67
CA TYR A 58 -1.63 -1.59 6.72
C TYR A 58 -2.22 -2.33 7.92
N LEU A 59 -1.45 -3.28 8.44
CA LEU A 59 -1.69 -3.90 9.74
C LEU A 59 -0.49 -3.60 10.64
N VAL A 60 -0.73 -2.93 11.76
CA VAL A 60 0.32 -2.36 12.59
C VAL A 60 0.23 -2.92 14.00
N TRP A 61 1.30 -3.51 14.49
CA TRP A 61 1.44 -3.95 15.88
C TRP A 61 2.29 -2.97 16.66
N GLY A 62 1.86 -2.66 17.88
CA GLY A 62 2.51 -1.70 18.78
C GLY A 62 1.88 -0.33 18.75
N VAL A 63 0.66 -0.23 18.23
CA VAL A 63 -0.23 0.93 18.35
C VAL A 63 -1.49 0.47 19.07
N ASP A 64 -1.92 1.24 20.06
CA ASP A 64 -3.12 0.94 20.86
C ASP A 64 -4.39 1.25 20.07
N ASP A 65 -5.28 0.27 19.96
CA ASP A 65 -6.49 0.32 19.12
C ASP A 65 -7.44 1.46 19.51
N ALA A 66 -7.49 1.82 20.82
CA ALA A 66 -8.46 2.78 21.33
C ALA A 66 -7.94 4.22 21.32
N THR A 67 -6.64 4.39 21.59
CA THR A 67 -6.03 5.70 21.75
C THR A 67 -5.14 6.11 20.59
N HIS A 68 -4.81 5.19 19.70
CA HIS A 68 -3.83 5.30 18.62
C HIS A 68 -2.44 5.72 19.09
N LYS A 69 -2.15 5.55 20.39
CA LYS A 69 -0.81 5.80 20.91
C LYS A 69 0.14 4.69 20.52
N ILE A 70 1.35 5.07 20.13
CA ILE A 70 2.43 4.13 19.92
C ILE A 70 2.87 3.62 21.29
N VAL A 71 2.83 2.30 21.50
CA VAL A 71 3.14 1.65 22.79
C VAL A 71 4.22 0.56 22.64
N GLY A 72 4.62 0.27 21.40
CA GLY A 72 5.52 -0.83 21.08
C GLY A 72 4.87 -2.21 21.16
N THR A 73 5.54 -3.22 20.59
CA THR A 73 5.08 -4.61 20.58
C THR A 73 6.22 -5.61 20.80
N GLU A 74 5.87 -6.76 21.37
CA GLU A 74 6.76 -7.93 21.47
C GLU A 74 6.57 -8.92 20.30
N PHE A 75 5.82 -8.53 19.25
CA PHE A 75 5.55 -9.39 18.12
C PHE A 75 6.80 -9.61 17.28
N GLN A 76 7.35 -10.81 17.32
CA GLN A 76 8.53 -11.23 16.55
C GLN A 76 8.10 -12.16 15.41
N TYR A 77 7.58 -11.59 14.33
CA TYR A 77 7.00 -12.35 13.21
C TYR A 77 7.99 -13.36 12.60
N ARG A 78 9.29 -13.02 12.54
CA ARG A 78 10.34 -13.91 12.01
C ARG A 78 10.56 -15.18 12.82
N LYS A 79 10.19 -15.18 14.10
CA LYS A 79 10.28 -16.36 14.98
C LYS A 79 8.98 -17.16 15.02
N MET A 80 7.92 -16.63 14.42
CA MET A 80 6.62 -17.31 14.44
C MET A 80 6.53 -18.39 13.37
N LYS A 81 5.93 -19.51 13.80
CA LYS A 81 5.65 -20.65 12.94
C LYS A 81 4.20 -21.11 13.08
N LYS A 82 3.66 -21.66 12.02
CA LYS A 82 2.40 -22.42 12.05
C LYS A 82 2.72 -23.88 11.74
N GLY A 83 2.73 -24.71 12.78
CA GLY A 83 3.33 -26.05 12.70
C GLY A 83 4.83 -25.94 12.48
N ASN A 84 5.34 -26.55 11.42
CA ASN A 84 6.75 -26.51 11.03
C ASN A 84 7.09 -25.41 9.99
N GLU A 85 6.08 -24.66 9.54
CA GLU A 85 6.23 -23.65 8.48
C GLU A 85 6.39 -22.25 9.09
N GLU A 86 7.28 -21.44 8.54
CA GLU A 86 7.44 -20.04 8.93
C GLU A 86 6.17 -19.24 8.61
N LEU A 87 5.83 -18.26 9.45
CA LEU A 87 4.59 -17.49 9.36
C LEU A 87 4.39 -16.89 7.95
N GLU A 88 5.40 -16.22 7.40
CA GLU A 88 5.29 -15.57 6.09
C GLU A 88 5.04 -16.57 4.95
N ALA A 89 5.74 -17.69 4.96
CA ALA A 89 5.57 -18.76 3.96
C ALA A 89 4.16 -19.35 4.05
N TRP A 90 3.71 -19.66 5.28
CA TRP A 90 2.36 -20.18 5.51
C TRP A 90 1.28 -19.20 5.06
N LEU A 91 1.38 -17.92 5.42
CA LEU A 91 0.43 -16.89 4.99
C LEU A 91 0.38 -16.78 3.47
N SER A 92 1.54 -16.71 2.80
CA SER A 92 1.62 -16.62 1.34
C SER A 92 0.99 -17.82 0.64
N ARG A 93 1.15 -19.02 1.21
CA ARG A 93 0.56 -20.26 0.66
C ARG A 93 -0.96 -20.30 0.83
N MET A 94 -1.48 -19.73 1.92
CA MET A 94 -2.92 -19.73 2.22
C MET A 94 -3.69 -18.63 1.50
N LEU A 95 -3.01 -17.67 0.86
CA LEU A 95 -3.63 -16.59 0.10
C LEU A 95 -3.88 -16.98 -1.36
N SER A 96 -5.03 -16.58 -1.88
CA SER A 96 -5.40 -16.71 -3.30
C SER A 96 -6.14 -15.43 -3.76
N PRO A 97 -5.65 -14.71 -4.79
CA PRO A 97 -4.33 -14.88 -5.41
C PRO A 97 -3.20 -14.63 -4.41
N ARG A 98 -2.01 -15.14 -4.71
CA ARG A 98 -0.82 -14.78 -3.93
C ARG A 98 -0.52 -13.31 -4.12
N ILE A 99 -0.50 -12.54 -3.02
CA ILE A 99 -0.13 -11.14 -3.00
C ILE A 99 1.21 -10.96 -2.27
N ASN A 100 1.93 -9.91 -2.60
CA ASN A 100 3.26 -9.66 -2.05
C ASN A 100 3.18 -8.68 -0.85
N PHE A 101 2.68 -9.16 0.29
CA PHE A 101 2.71 -8.41 1.53
C PHE A 101 4.14 -8.38 2.12
N ARG A 102 4.43 -7.40 2.97
CA ARG A 102 5.76 -7.23 3.58
C ARG A 102 5.63 -6.82 5.03
N PHE A 103 6.47 -7.43 5.87
CA PHE A 103 6.67 -6.99 7.25
C PHE A 103 7.88 -6.07 7.36
N PHE A 104 7.78 -5.08 8.25
CA PHE A 104 8.86 -4.19 8.62
C PHE A 104 8.92 -4.07 10.14
N GLU A 105 10.12 -4.16 10.69
CA GLU A 105 10.42 -3.82 12.09
C GLU A 105 10.82 -2.35 12.11
N VAL A 106 10.05 -1.54 12.81
CA VAL A 106 10.21 -0.08 12.84
C VAL A 106 10.55 0.35 14.26
N PRO A 107 11.80 0.73 14.56
CA PRO A 107 12.18 1.24 15.86
C PRO A 107 11.56 2.64 16.06
N MET A 108 10.75 2.80 17.11
CA MET A 108 10.16 4.06 17.52
C MET A 108 10.72 4.45 18.90
N ASP A 109 10.54 5.71 19.31
CA ASP A 109 10.98 6.18 20.63
C ASP A 109 10.28 5.43 21.77
N GLU A 110 9.03 5.02 21.55
CA GLU A 110 8.18 4.32 22.49
C GLU A 110 8.39 2.79 22.50
N GLY A 111 9.16 2.25 21.55
CA GLY A 111 9.44 0.82 21.43
C GLY A 111 9.38 0.31 20.00
N MET A 112 9.55 -0.99 19.81
CA MET A 112 9.49 -1.60 18.48
C MET A 112 8.05 -1.66 17.98
N VAL A 113 7.81 -1.23 16.75
CA VAL A 113 6.54 -1.40 16.03
C VAL A 113 6.77 -2.38 14.88
N VAL A 114 5.81 -3.25 14.62
CA VAL A 114 5.80 -4.10 13.42
C VAL A 114 4.73 -3.60 12.48
N LEU A 115 5.13 -3.20 11.29
CA LEU A 115 4.25 -2.75 10.22
C LEU A 115 4.16 -3.83 9.15
N MET A 116 2.95 -4.26 8.80
CA MET A 116 2.71 -5.07 7.61
C MET A 116 2.09 -4.19 6.54
N GLU A 117 2.75 -4.11 5.39
CA GLU A 117 2.22 -3.50 4.19
C GLU A 117 1.55 -4.55 3.31
N ILE A 118 0.32 -4.29 2.91
CA ILE A 118 -0.55 -5.21 2.17
C ILE A 118 -0.99 -4.49 0.89
N PRO A 119 -0.67 -5.01 -0.31
CA PRO A 119 -1.15 -4.43 -1.55
C PRO A 119 -2.68 -4.57 -1.66
N CYS A 120 -3.34 -3.63 -2.33
CA CYS A 120 -4.77 -3.77 -2.63
C CYS A 120 -5.03 -4.96 -3.56
N ALA A 121 -6.25 -5.48 -3.50
CA ALA A 121 -6.74 -6.44 -4.49
C ALA A 121 -6.82 -5.76 -5.86
N GLU A 122 -6.34 -6.43 -6.94
CA GLU A 122 -6.23 -5.82 -8.27
C GLU A 122 -7.14 -6.41 -9.34
N LYS A 123 -7.39 -7.72 -9.31
CA LYS A 123 -8.09 -8.44 -10.39
C LYS A 123 -9.25 -9.29 -9.90
N GLN A 124 -9.19 -9.70 -8.65
CA GLN A 124 -10.19 -10.51 -7.97
C GLN A 124 -10.04 -10.32 -6.47
N PRO A 125 -11.08 -10.63 -5.68
CA PRO A 125 -10.97 -10.61 -4.22
C PRO A 125 -9.84 -11.51 -3.74
N VAL A 126 -9.08 -11.02 -2.76
CA VAL A 126 -8.06 -11.82 -2.08
C VAL A 126 -8.76 -12.71 -1.06
N GLN A 127 -8.51 -14.01 -1.15
CA GLN A 127 -8.98 -15.04 -0.22
C GLN A 127 -7.89 -15.46 0.74
N PHE A 128 -8.25 -15.83 1.93
CA PHE A 128 -7.39 -16.52 2.87
C PHE A 128 -8.04 -17.83 3.31
N ALA A 129 -7.35 -18.96 3.13
CA ALA A 129 -7.87 -20.30 3.42
C ALA A 129 -9.26 -20.56 2.79
N GLY A 130 -9.50 -20.03 1.58
CA GLY A 130 -10.78 -20.14 0.84
C GLY A 130 -11.87 -19.18 1.33
N GLY A 131 -11.64 -18.38 2.35
CA GLY A 131 -12.55 -17.34 2.83
C GLY A 131 -12.19 -15.96 2.25
N GLU A 132 -13.20 -15.19 1.87
CA GLU A 132 -13.09 -13.80 1.45
C GLU A 132 -13.53 -12.89 2.58
N PHE A 133 -12.66 -11.97 2.97
CA PHE A 133 -12.93 -11.06 4.07
C PHE A 133 -12.91 -9.61 3.60
N ILE A 134 -13.64 -8.77 4.33
CA ILE A 134 -13.73 -7.32 4.12
C ILE A 134 -13.80 -6.62 5.48
N ARG A 135 -13.45 -5.35 5.53
CA ARG A 135 -13.74 -4.48 6.67
C ARG A 135 -15.02 -3.70 6.42
N ILE A 136 -15.85 -3.65 7.43
CA ILE A 136 -17.02 -2.78 7.50
C ILE A 136 -16.85 -1.89 8.73
N GLY A 137 -16.43 -0.66 8.50
CA GLY A 137 -15.90 0.18 9.56
C GLY A 137 -14.67 -0.47 10.20
N THR A 138 -14.67 -0.65 11.51
CA THR A 138 -13.58 -1.28 12.27
C THR A 138 -13.68 -2.81 12.36
N ASN A 139 -14.74 -3.42 11.81
CA ASN A 139 -15.00 -4.86 11.96
C ASN A 139 -14.59 -5.65 10.70
N LYS A 140 -13.85 -6.74 10.92
CA LYS A 140 -13.62 -7.76 9.88
C LYS A 140 -14.88 -8.62 9.72
N LYS A 141 -15.37 -8.76 8.48
CA LYS A 141 -16.56 -9.51 8.10
C LYS A 141 -16.27 -10.44 6.93
N ASN A 142 -17.09 -11.46 6.74
CA ASN A 142 -17.04 -12.29 5.55
C ASN A 142 -17.67 -11.51 4.38
N LEU A 143 -16.96 -11.40 3.24
CA LEU A 143 -17.43 -10.64 2.07
C LEU A 143 -18.77 -11.18 1.51
N LYS A 144 -18.98 -12.49 1.55
CA LYS A 144 -20.22 -13.14 1.09
C LYS A 144 -21.48 -12.72 1.86
N GLU A 145 -21.32 -12.19 3.06
CA GLU A 145 -22.43 -11.63 3.85
C GLU A 145 -22.84 -10.24 3.36
N TYR A 146 -22.06 -9.64 2.45
CA TYR A 146 -22.23 -8.28 1.94
C TYR A 146 -22.22 -8.25 0.39
N PRO A 147 -23.28 -8.78 -0.27
CA PRO A 147 -23.32 -8.94 -1.74
C PRO A 147 -23.14 -7.63 -2.52
N ASP A 148 -23.59 -6.50 -1.93
CA ASP A 148 -23.42 -5.20 -2.56
C ASP A 148 -21.95 -4.75 -2.58
N LYS A 149 -21.22 -5.00 -1.48
CA LYS A 149 -19.78 -4.74 -1.39
C LYS A 149 -18.96 -5.68 -2.28
N GLU A 150 -19.36 -6.93 -2.38
CA GLU A 150 -18.75 -7.87 -3.31
C GLU A 150 -18.91 -7.40 -4.76
N ARG A 151 -20.11 -6.95 -5.15
CA ARG A 151 -20.39 -6.41 -6.49
C ARG A 151 -19.61 -5.11 -6.76
N GLU A 152 -19.52 -4.23 -5.77
CA GLU A 152 -18.72 -3.00 -5.83
C GLU A 152 -17.24 -3.33 -6.04
N LEU A 153 -16.70 -4.30 -5.29
CA LEU A 153 -15.33 -4.75 -5.40
C LEU A 153 -14.99 -5.30 -6.80
N TRP A 154 -15.89 -6.12 -7.37
CA TRP A 154 -15.71 -6.62 -8.74
C TRP A 154 -15.72 -5.49 -9.77
N ARG A 155 -16.56 -4.47 -9.61
CA ARG A 155 -16.57 -3.28 -10.49
C ARG A 155 -15.28 -2.48 -10.39
N THR A 156 -14.68 -2.40 -9.19
CA THR A 156 -13.41 -1.70 -8.98
C THR A 156 -12.28 -2.37 -9.78
N PHE A 157 -12.27 -3.68 -9.89
CA PHE A 157 -11.26 -4.41 -10.68
C PHE A 157 -11.34 -4.12 -12.17
N ASP A 158 -12.55 -3.89 -12.67
CA ASP A 158 -12.77 -3.53 -14.08
C ASP A 158 -12.50 -2.04 -14.36
N SER A 159 -12.52 -1.20 -13.34
CA SER A 159 -12.55 0.27 -13.48
C SER A 159 -11.20 0.97 -13.35
N THR A 160 -10.14 0.33 -12.81
CA THR A 160 -8.82 0.99 -12.71
C THR A 160 -8.05 0.84 -14.01
N PRO A 161 -8.02 1.86 -14.87
CA PRO A 161 -7.25 1.83 -16.10
C PRO A 161 -5.78 1.50 -15.82
N TYR A 162 -5.16 0.75 -16.71
CA TYR A 162 -3.74 0.38 -16.60
C TYR A 162 -2.84 1.61 -16.39
N GLU A 163 -3.19 2.70 -17.03
CA GLU A 163 -2.46 3.97 -17.00
C GLU A 163 -2.37 4.58 -15.60
N LEU A 164 -3.39 4.37 -14.77
CA LEU A 164 -3.47 4.96 -13.43
C LEU A 164 -2.88 4.06 -12.32
N ARG A 165 -2.45 2.85 -12.65
CA ARG A 165 -1.76 1.97 -11.70
C ARG A 165 -0.39 2.53 -11.35
N ILE A 166 0.08 2.23 -10.15
CA ILE A 166 1.38 2.71 -9.66
C ILE A 166 2.52 1.91 -10.30
N ALA A 167 3.38 2.61 -11.03
CA ALA A 167 4.59 2.07 -11.61
C ALA A 167 5.74 1.99 -10.59
N MET A 168 5.87 3.03 -9.76
CA MET A 168 6.85 3.11 -8.69
C MET A 168 6.31 4.01 -7.59
N GLY A 169 6.43 3.60 -6.34
CA GLY A 169 5.88 4.34 -5.20
C GLY A 169 6.89 4.65 -4.11
N ASN A 170 6.46 5.51 -3.19
CA ASN A 170 7.19 5.94 -2.00
C ASN A 170 8.48 6.71 -2.31
N LEU A 171 8.40 7.64 -3.22
CA LEU A 171 9.50 8.49 -3.65
C LEU A 171 9.44 9.83 -2.93
N ASP A 172 10.58 10.33 -2.53
CA ASP A 172 10.71 11.75 -2.21
C ASP A 172 10.74 12.60 -3.50
N GLU A 173 10.72 13.93 -3.33
CA GLU A 173 10.69 14.84 -4.47
C GLU A 173 11.95 14.79 -5.31
N ASP A 174 13.11 14.54 -4.70
CA ASP A 174 14.39 14.47 -5.40
C ASP A 174 14.50 13.18 -6.19
N GLU A 175 14.10 12.05 -5.62
CA GLU A 175 14.03 10.76 -6.29
C GLU A 175 13.08 10.80 -7.49
N MET A 176 11.92 11.47 -7.34
CA MET A 176 10.95 11.61 -8.41
C MET A 176 11.51 12.43 -9.58
N VAL A 177 12.19 13.55 -9.30
CA VAL A 177 12.85 14.39 -10.31
C VAL A 177 13.99 13.65 -10.99
N LEU A 178 14.69 12.76 -10.29
CA LEU A 178 15.72 11.91 -10.90
C LEU A 178 15.14 10.89 -11.88
N LEU A 179 13.92 10.43 -11.67
CA LEU A 179 13.26 9.41 -12.49
C LEU A 179 12.47 10.00 -13.66
N LEU A 180 11.83 11.16 -13.48
CA LEU A 180 10.97 11.79 -14.47
C LEU A 180 11.66 12.98 -15.16
N ASP A 181 11.46 13.09 -16.45
CA ASP A 181 11.85 14.23 -17.27
C ASP A 181 10.62 15.14 -17.48
N TYR A 182 10.29 15.91 -16.46
CA TYR A 182 9.14 16.80 -16.52
C TYR A 182 9.31 17.93 -17.55
N SER A 183 10.54 18.24 -18.00
CA SER A 183 10.75 19.23 -19.07
C SER A 183 10.06 18.82 -20.36
N LYS A 184 10.05 17.52 -20.68
CA LYS A 184 9.33 16.99 -21.86
C LYS A 184 7.83 17.26 -21.81
N TYR A 185 7.23 17.29 -20.63
CA TYR A 185 5.81 17.62 -20.48
C TYR A 185 5.54 19.06 -20.89
N TYR A 186 6.31 20.02 -20.36
CA TYR A 186 6.15 21.43 -20.69
C TYR A 186 6.52 21.73 -22.13
N ASP A 187 7.57 21.12 -22.69
CA ASP A 187 7.96 21.24 -24.08
C ASP A 187 6.84 20.80 -25.02
N LYS A 188 6.17 19.68 -24.74
CA LYS A 188 5.05 19.20 -25.55
C LYS A 188 3.82 20.11 -25.52
N LEU A 189 3.62 20.83 -24.42
CA LEU A 189 2.53 21.79 -24.27
C LEU A 189 2.90 23.20 -24.71
N GLU A 190 4.13 23.42 -25.15
CA GLU A 190 4.68 24.74 -25.50
C GLU A 190 4.54 25.74 -24.33
N MET A 191 4.69 25.25 -23.10
CA MET A 191 4.55 26.03 -21.88
C MET A 191 5.91 26.28 -21.22
N PRO A 192 6.12 27.43 -20.57
CA PRO A 192 7.33 27.66 -19.80
C PRO A 192 7.33 26.78 -18.52
N ILE A 193 8.48 26.21 -18.18
CA ILE A 193 8.65 25.43 -16.97
C ILE A 193 8.51 26.37 -15.76
N PRO A 194 7.62 26.07 -14.79
CA PRO A 194 7.46 26.85 -13.58
C PRO A 194 8.77 26.95 -12.78
N ARG A 195 9.05 28.09 -12.21
CA ARG A 195 10.22 28.28 -11.31
C ARG A 195 10.03 27.60 -9.94
N ASN A 196 8.78 27.47 -9.51
CA ASN A 196 8.43 26.83 -8.26
C ASN A 196 8.22 25.33 -8.51
N ARG A 197 8.94 24.51 -7.75
CA ARG A 197 8.86 23.04 -7.81
C ARG A 197 7.48 22.51 -7.39
N ASP A 198 6.86 23.13 -6.39
CA ASP A 198 5.52 22.74 -5.94
C ASP A 198 4.51 22.84 -7.09
N LYS A 199 4.63 23.90 -7.92
CA LYS A 199 3.78 24.05 -9.09
C LYS A 199 3.99 22.95 -10.13
N VAL A 200 5.23 22.50 -10.34
CA VAL A 200 5.53 21.35 -11.21
C VAL A 200 4.86 20.09 -10.67
N LEU A 201 4.92 19.85 -9.36
CA LEU A 201 4.28 18.70 -8.70
C LEU A 201 2.76 18.74 -8.83
N GLU A 202 2.16 19.92 -8.61
CA GLU A 202 0.71 20.12 -8.81
C GLU A 202 0.28 19.80 -10.25
N ASP A 203 1.01 20.29 -11.24
CA ASP A 203 0.71 20.07 -12.66
C ASP A 203 0.82 18.58 -13.02
N LEU A 204 1.90 17.91 -12.60
CA LEU A 204 2.06 16.47 -12.81
C LEU A 204 0.99 15.63 -12.08
N GLN A 205 0.54 16.07 -10.91
CA GLN A 205 -0.54 15.42 -10.17
C GLN A 205 -1.89 15.65 -10.86
N HIS A 206 -2.15 16.84 -11.37
CA HIS A 206 -3.36 17.16 -12.15
C HIS A 206 -3.47 16.26 -13.39
N GLU A 207 -2.35 16.04 -14.09
CA GLU A 207 -2.26 15.14 -15.24
C GLU A 207 -2.26 13.65 -14.84
N LYS A 208 -2.34 13.34 -13.55
CA LYS A 208 -2.30 11.97 -13.03
C LYS A 208 -1.00 11.21 -13.33
N PHE A 209 0.08 11.92 -13.63
CA PHE A 209 1.40 11.30 -13.80
C PHE A 209 2.00 10.87 -12.48
N ILE A 210 1.67 11.58 -11.41
CA ILE A 210 2.06 11.28 -10.04
C ILE A 210 0.84 11.36 -9.11
N LYS A 211 0.94 10.71 -7.96
CA LYS A 211 -0.07 10.74 -6.91
C LYS A 211 0.61 10.84 -5.55
N ARG A 212 0.08 11.66 -4.65
CA ARG A 212 0.53 11.70 -3.26
C ARG A 212 0.00 10.49 -2.51
N ASN A 213 0.84 9.80 -1.77
CA ASN A 213 0.46 8.63 -0.99
C ASN A 213 0.21 8.97 0.49
N ASP A 214 -0.17 7.95 1.27
CA ASP A 214 -0.56 8.10 2.67
C ASP A 214 0.59 8.48 3.61
N ALA A 215 1.83 8.23 3.20
CA ALA A 215 3.03 8.64 3.94
C ALA A 215 3.47 10.08 3.60
N GLY A 216 2.69 10.79 2.77
CA GLY A 216 3.04 12.13 2.31
C GLY A 216 4.15 12.15 1.24
N THR A 217 4.58 11.01 0.73
CA THR A 217 5.52 10.86 -0.38
C THR A 217 4.78 10.70 -1.73
N TRP A 218 5.51 10.49 -2.82
CA TRP A 218 4.96 10.46 -4.15
C TRP A 218 5.01 9.07 -4.78
N ASP A 219 3.98 8.74 -5.54
CA ASP A 219 3.89 7.56 -6.37
C ASP A 219 3.80 7.98 -7.83
N ILE A 220 4.59 7.34 -8.72
CA ILE A 220 4.53 7.55 -10.17
C ILE A 220 3.55 6.54 -10.76
N THR A 221 2.61 7.00 -11.57
CA THR A 221 1.67 6.14 -12.30
C THR A 221 2.32 5.50 -13.53
N ASN A 222 1.70 4.46 -14.08
CA ASN A 222 2.13 3.88 -15.36
C ASN A 222 2.12 4.96 -16.47
N MET A 223 1.11 5.82 -16.49
CA MET A 223 1.03 6.92 -17.45
C MET A 223 2.21 7.88 -17.28
N GLY A 224 2.50 8.33 -16.06
CA GLY A 224 3.65 9.19 -15.79
C GLY A 224 4.96 8.56 -16.22
N ALA A 225 5.17 7.28 -15.89
CA ALA A 225 6.37 6.57 -16.31
C ALA A 225 6.46 6.42 -17.84
N LEU A 226 5.38 6.05 -18.52
CA LEU A 226 5.37 5.88 -19.98
C LEU A 226 5.56 7.20 -20.73
N MET A 227 5.01 8.31 -20.22
CA MET A 227 5.04 9.61 -20.89
C MET A 227 6.34 10.37 -20.68
N ILE A 228 6.88 10.36 -19.47
CA ILE A 228 7.96 11.26 -19.08
C ILE A 228 9.08 10.59 -18.26
N ALA A 229 9.20 9.27 -18.21
CA ALA A 229 10.37 8.65 -17.60
C ALA A 229 11.65 8.98 -18.37
N LYS A 230 12.73 9.24 -17.65
CA LYS A 230 14.09 9.35 -18.24
C LYS A 230 14.60 8.00 -18.74
N ASP A 231 14.29 6.93 -18.00
CA ASP A 231 14.64 5.55 -18.35
C ASP A 231 13.55 4.59 -17.85
N LEU A 232 12.79 4.01 -18.79
CA LEU A 232 11.74 3.03 -18.49
C LEU A 232 12.26 1.75 -17.84
N LYS A 233 13.54 1.41 -18.01
CA LYS A 233 14.14 0.22 -17.41
C LYS A 233 14.17 0.28 -15.88
N LYS A 234 14.02 1.44 -15.27
CA LYS A 234 13.94 1.60 -13.82
C LYS A 234 12.58 1.19 -13.25
N PHE A 235 11.55 1.00 -14.06
CA PHE A 235 10.19 0.68 -13.67
C PHE A 235 9.90 -0.81 -13.87
N GLU A 236 10.21 -1.64 -12.87
CA GLU A 236 10.07 -3.11 -12.94
C GLU A 236 8.65 -3.58 -13.33
N SER A 237 7.62 -2.84 -12.90
CA SER A 237 6.22 -3.18 -13.21
C SER A 237 5.89 -3.09 -14.70
N LEU A 238 6.64 -2.27 -15.45
CA LEU A 238 6.44 -2.05 -16.89
C LEU A 238 7.22 -3.06 -17.75
N HIS A 239 8.28 -3.68 -17.21
CA HIS A 239 9.11 -4.64 -17.94
C HIS A 239 8.48 -6.03 -18.18
N ARG A 240 7.48 -6.42 -17.41
CA ARG A 240 6.94 -7.80 -17.45
C ARG A 240 5.97 -8.10 -18.60
N ARG A 241 5.83 -7.24 -19.60
CA ARG A 241 4.90 -7.44 -20.71
C ARG A 241 5.54 -7.52 -22.08
N SER A 242 6.82 -7.86 -22.17
CA SER A 242 7.47 -8.19 -23.45
C SER A 242 7.61 -9.72 -23.54
N VAL A 243 6.52 -10.43 -23.79
CA VAL A 243 6.48 -11.79 -24.36
C VAL A 243 5.29 -11.85 -25.31
#